data_848fe89551c2038be3e46848eac24c9c
#
_entry.id   848fe89551c2038be3e46848eac24c9c
#
_cell.length_a   1.000
_cell.length_b   1.000
_cell.length_c   1.000
_cell.angle_alpha   90.00
_cell.angle_beta   90.00
_cell.angle_gamma   90.00
#
_symmetry.space_group_name_H-M   'P 1'
#
loop_
_entity.id
_entity.type
_entity.pdbx_description
1 polymer ?
#
loop_
_entity_poly.entity_id
_entity_poly.type
_entity_poly.pdbx_seq_one_letter_code
_entity_poly.pdbx_strand_id
1 'polypeptide(L)'
;ILGRNHRKSFTIDQKVAFVSGLCISSQWDGNEKQGISPWRDTGLMLQGPIVQDVLQAFLDTWQSMGLVKPAVLLQAAPSDAATQVDDYAENLSDVNNADSSKPKSFANARLVATTADNANMMRLDLLAVSMARKTLWITDAYFMPTRMYAQGLINAAKDGVDVRVLVPSTSDIKWIGAVSRTQYRTLLEAGVRVFEWNGSMIHAKMSVVDGMWARVGSTN
;
A
#
# COMPACT_ATOMS: atom_id res chain seq x y z
N ILE A 1 -15.80 7.21 19.62
CA ILE A 1 -14.97 7.44 18.41
C ILE A 1 -15.52 6.55 17.34
N LEU A 2 -16.09 7.13 16.29
CA LEU A 2 -16.56 6.35 15.15
C LEU A 2 -15.32 5.91 14.35
N GLY A 3 -15.01 4.62 14.38
CA GLY A 3 -13.96 4.05 13.53
C GLY A 3 -14.30 4.28 12.06
N ARG A 4 -13.29 4.59 11.24
CA ARG A 4 -13.44 4.72 9.79
C ARG A 4 -12.71 3.58 9.10
N ASN A 5 -13.35 2.98 8.11
CA ASN A 5 -12.66 2.06 7.22
C ASN A 5 -11.83 2.88 6.22
N HIS A 6 -10.51 2.70 6.23
CA HIS A 6 -9.58 3.38 5.33
C HIS A 6 -9.07 2.47 4.21
N ARG A 7 -9.55 1.23 4.13
CA ARG A 7 -9.14 0.30 3.07
C ARG A 7 -9.67 0.77 1.71
N LYS A 8 -8.83 0.66 0.70
CA LYS A 8 -9.16 0.90 -0.69
C LYS A 8 -8.90 -0.40 -1.43
N SER A 9 -9.96 -1.18 -1.58
CA SER A 9 -9.92 -2.44 -2.31
C SER A 9 -11.23 -2.67 -3.04
N PHE A 10 -11.16 -3.32 -4.17
CA PHE A 10 -12.34 -3.80 -4.89
C PHE A 10 -12.00 -5.11 -5.60
N THR A 11 -13.01 -5.94 -5.77
CA THR A 11 -12.95 -7.20 -6.50
C THR A 11 -13.92 -7.16 -7.67
N ILE A 12 -13.50 -7.74 -8.79
CA ILE A 12 -14.31 -7.83 -10.00
C ILE A 12 -14.53 -9.32 -10.29
N ASP A 13 -15.79 -9.74 -10.35
CA ASP A 13 -16.22 -11.11 -10.68
C ASP A 13 -15.52 -12.21 -9.87
N GLN A 14 -14.99 -11.87 -8.68
CA GLN A 14 -14.18 -12.76 -7.85
C GLN A 14 -12.92 -13.31 -8.56
N LYS A 15 -12.50 -12.70 -9.66
CA LYS A 15 -11.36 -13.10 -10.49
C LYS A 15 -10.17 -12.16 -10.33
N VAL A 16 -10.44 -10.87 -10.20
CA VAL A 16 -9.43 -9.83 -10.07
C VAL A 16 -9.71 -8.99 -8.83
N ALA A 17 -8.68 -8.65 -8.10
CA ALA A 17 -8.77 -7.70 -7.00
C ALA A 17 -7.75 -6.58 -7.15
N PHE A 18 -8.09 -5.41 -6.63
CA PHE A 18 -7.19 -4.27 -6.52
C PHE A 18 -7.07 -3.85 -5.08
N VAL A 19 -5.84 -3.58 -4.64
CA VAL A 19 -5.52 -3.03 -3.32
C VAL A 19 -4.54 -1.88 -3.51
N SER A 20 -4.87 -0.70 -2.98
CA SER A 20 -4.03 0.49 -3.20
C SER A 20 -4.16 1.52 -2.09
N GLY A 21 -3.35 2.56 -2.15
CA GLY A 21 -3.56 3.83 -1.45
C GLY A 21 -4.53 4.76 -2.19
N LEU A 22 -4.75 4.54 -3.48
CA LEU A 22 -5.54 5.36 -4.37
C LEU A 22 -7.00 5.45 -3.94
N CYS A 23 -7.56 6.66 -3.95
CA CYS A 23 -8.98 6.93 -3.78
C CYS A 23 -9.60 7.43 -5.08
N ILE A 24 -10.89 7.20 -5.27
CA ILE A 24 -11.66 7.83 -6.35
C ILE A 24 -11.98 9.26 -5.93
N SER A 25 -11.13 10.19 -6.34
CA SER A 25 -11.22 11.60 -5.97
C SER A 25 -10.44 12.47 -6.94
N SER A 26 -10.85 13.74 -7.08
CA SER A 26 -10.23 14.71 -7.98
C SER A 26 -8.73 14.95 -7.74
N GLN A 27 -8.23 14.68 -6.53
CA GLN A 27 -6.81 14.80 -6.23
C GLN A 27 -5.97 13.79 -7.03
N TRP A 28 -6.47 12.57 -7.23
CA TRP A 28 -5.77 11.54 -8.02
C TRP A 28 -5.95 11.72 -9.53
N ASP A 29 -6.99 12.46 -9.94
CA ASP A 29 -7.21 12.79 -11.35
C ASP A 29 -6.38 14.01 -11.78
N GLY A 30 -6.18 14.96 -10.88
CA GLY A 30 -5.55 16.24 -11.16
C GLY A 30 -6.45 17.17 -11.98
N ASN A 31 -5.88 18.23 -12.51
CA ASN A 31 -6.55 19.14 -13.42
C ASN A 31 -5.52 19.85 -14.31
N GLU A 32 -5.26 19.31 -15.50
CA GLU A 32 -4.29 19.85 -16.45
C GLU A 32 -4.58 21.30 -16.85
N LYS A 33 -5.88 21.66 -17.00
CA LYS A 33 -6.29 23.03 -17.37
C LYS A 33 -5.91 24.07 -16.30
N GLN A 34 -5.76 23.65 -15.07
CA GLN A 34 -5.35 24.48 -13.93
C GLN A 34 -3.88 24.26 -13.54
N GLY A 35 -3.14 23.44 -14.27
CA GLY A 35 -1.75 23.08 -13.93
C GLY A 35 -1.63 22.24 -12.65
N ILE A 36 -2.71 21.55 -12.23
CA ILE A 36 -2.71 20.70 -11.04
C ILE A 36 -2.39 19.28 -11.45
N SER A 37 -1.20 18.82 -11.08
CA SER A 37 -0.77 17.45 -11.33
C SER A 37 -1.51 16.46 -10.44
N PRO A 38 -1.85 15.24 -10.94
CA PRO A 38 -2.46 14.19 -10.16
C PRO A 38 -1.56 13.75 -9.01
N TRP A 39 -2.17 13.31 -7.91
CA TRP A 39 -1.43 12.68 -6.82
C TRP A 39 -0.82 11.37 -7.27
N ARG A 40 0.37 11.09 -6.76
CA ARG A 40 1.08 9.84 -7.05
C ARG A 40 0.78 8.80 -5.99
N ASP A 41 0.29 7.64 -6.42
CA ASP A 41 -0.01 6.53 -5.52
C ASP A 41 0.46 5.19 -6.12
N THR A 42 0.36 4.13 -5.33
CA THR A 42 0.74 2.77 -5.73
C THR A 42 -0.36 1.79 -5.36
N GLY A 43 -0.68 0.90 -6.28
CA GLY A 43 -1.62 -0.18 -6.09
C GLY A 43 -1.12 -1.49 -6.69
N LEU A 44 -1.79 -2.55 -6.32
CA LEU A 44 -1.58 -3.90 -6.86
C LEU A 44 -2.87 -4.37 -7.51
N MET A 45 -2.75 -4.91 -8.71
CA MET A 45 -3.74 -5.79 -9.31
C MET A 45 -3.36 -7.23 -8.94
N LEU A 46 -4.31 -7.97 -8.42
CA LEU A 46 -4.13 -9.31 -7.86
C LEU A 46 -5.05 -10.29 -8.59
N GLN A 47 -4.53 -11.47 -8.86
CA GLN A 47 -5.24 -12.59 -9.48
C GLN A 47 -4.92 -13.88 -8.71
N GLY A 48 -5.74 -14.93 -8.91
CA GLY A 48 -5.58 -16.20 -8.22
C GLY A 48 -6.17 -16.22 -6.81
N PRO A 49 -5.74 -17.16 -5.94
CA PRO A 49 -6.39 -17.41 -4.65
C PRO A 49 -6.48 -16.21 -3.71
N ILE A 50 -5.54 -15.29 -3.79
CA ILE A 50 -5.51 -14.06 -2.96
C ILE A 50 -6.75 -13.16 -3.15
N VAL A 51 -7.44 -13.27 -4.29
CA VAL A 51 -8.66 -12.51 -4.56
C VAL A 51 -9.75 -12.83 -3.53
N GLN A 52 -9.82 -14.09 -3.09
CA GLN A 52 -10.78 -14.51 -2.06
C GLN A 52 -10.47 -13.88 -0.69
N ASP A 53 -9.19 -13.70 -0.35
CA ASP A 53 -8.81 -13.02 0.89
C ASP A 53 -9.25 -11.54 0.87
N VAL A 54 -9.11 -10.86 -0.28
CA VAL A 54 -9.55 -9.47 -0.45
C VAL A 54 -11.07 -9.37 -0.33
N LEU A 55 -11.80 -10.29 -0.97
CA LEU A 55 -13.26 -10.37 -0.88
C LEU A 55 -13.70 -10.64 0.56
N GLN A 56 -13.06 -11.59 1.24
CA GLN A 56 -13.41 -11.93 2.62
C GLN A 56 -13.20 -10.73 3.55
N ALA A 57 -12.10 -9.99 3.41
CA ALA A 57 -11.84 -8.78 4.19
C ALA A 57 -12.89 -7.68 3.96
N PHE A 58 -13.44 -7.59 2.75
CA PHE A 58 -14.59 -6.72 2.45
C PHE A 58 -15.84 -7.21 3.17
N LEU A 59 -16.17 -8.51 3.06
CA LEU A 59 -17.35 -9.12 3.67
C LEU A 59 -17.33 -9.01 5.19
N ASP A 60 -16.19 -9.19 5.83
CA ASP A 60 -16.03 -9.05 7.28
C ASP A 60 -16.35 -7.61 7.72
N THR A 61 -15.88 -6.62 6.96
CA THR A 61 -16.20 -5.22 7.23
C THR A 61 -17.68 -4.95 7.02
N TRP A 62 -18.26 -5.46 5.94
CA TRP A 62 -19.69 -5.32 5.63
C TRP A 62 -20.57 -5.89 6.75
N GLN A 63 -20.24 -7.09 7.24
CA GLN A 63 -20.95 -7.71 8.36
C GLN A 63 -20.79 -6.94 9.68
N SER A 64 -19.58 -6.41 9.96
CA SER A 64 -19.34 -5.64 11.17
C SER A 64 -20.19 -4.36 11.27
N MET A 65 -20.71 -3.90 10.13
CA MET A 65 -21.66 -2.79 10.05
C MET A 65 -23.13 -3.22 10.22
N GLY A 66 -23.38 -4.48 10.52
CA GLY A 66 -24.73 -5.04 10.67
C GLY A 66 -25.47 -5.30 9.36
N LEU A 67 -24.77 -5.29 8.23
CA LEU A 67 -25.35 -5.50 6.91
C LEU A 67 -25.35 -6.99 6.54
N VAL A 68 -26.45 -7.43 5.90
CA VAL A 68 -26.57 -8.82 5.41
C VAL A 68 -25.64 -9.01 4.20
N LYS A 69 -24.93 -10.14 4.15
CA LYS A 69 -24.10 -10.48 2.98
C LYS A 69 -24.95 -10.54 1.71
N PRO A 70 -24.55 -9.87 0.62
CA PRO A 70 -25.25 -9.99 -0.65
C PRO A 70 -25.24 -11.44 -1.16
N ALA A 71 -26.39 -11.95 -1.54
CA ALA A 71 -26.53 -13.36 -1.98
C ALA A 71 -25.60 -13.71 -3.17
N VAL A 72 -25.35 -12.76 -4.06
CA VAL A 72 -24.45 -12.94 -5.22
C VAL A 72 -23.00 -13.22 -4.80
N LEU A 73 -22.58 -12.75 -3.63
CA LEU A 73 -21.22 -12.97 -3.10
C LEU A 73 -21.07 -14.29 -2.33
N LEU A 74 -22.18 -15.00 -2.10
CA LEU A 74 -22.20 -16.33 -1.46
C LEU A 74 -22.08 -17.48 -2.49
N GLN A 75 -22.18 -17.17 -3.77
CA GLN A 75 -21.96 -18.16 -4.84
C GLN A 75 -20.45 -18.39 -5.00
N ALA A 76 -20.07 -19.66 -5.10
CA ALA A 76 -18.67 -20.01 -5.40
C ALA A 76 -18.22 -19.33 -6.70
N ALA A 77 -16.98 -18.91 -6.76
CA ALA A 77 -16.39 -18.42 -8.00
C ALA A 77 -16.54 -19.52 -9.08
N PRO A 78 -16.90 -19.16 -10.32
CA PRO A 78 -16.97 -20.13 -11.41
C PRO A 78 -15.66 -20.91 -11.54
N SER A 79 -15.73 -22.21 -11.77
CA SER A 79 -14.55 -23.08 -11.85
C SER A 79 -13.60 -22.75 -13.03
N ASP A 80 -14.09 -21.98 -13.98
CA ASP A 80 -13.37 -21.49 -15.17
C ASP A 80 -12.72 -20.10 -14.97
N ALA A 81 -12.70 -19.61 -13.74
CA ALA A 81 -12.09 -18.33 -13.39
C ALA A 81 -10.61 -18.18 -13.79
N ALA A 82 -9.92 -19.28 -14.01
CA ALA A 82 -8.51 -19.27 -14.43
C ALA A 82 -8.30 -18.94 -15.92
N THR A 83 -9.28 -19.21 -16.78
CA THR A 83 -9.10 -19.14 -18.26
C THR A 83 -9.48 -17.80 -18.90
N GLN A 84 -10.29 -16.96 -18.23
CA GLN A 84 -10.73 -15.67 -18.79
C GLN A 84 -9.95 -14.46 -18.25
N VAL A 85 -8.92 -14.70 -17.48
CA VAL A 85 -8.13 -13.64 -16.84
C VAL A 85 -7.20 -12.94 -17.84
N ASP A 86 -6.87 -13.61 -18.93
CA ASP A 86 -5.97 -13.09 -19.96
C ASP A 86 -6.55 -11.86 -20.68
N ASP A 87 -7.86 -11.83 -20.95
CA ASP A 87 -8.53 -10.72 -21.63
C ASP A 87 -8.50 -9.39 -20.85
N TYR A 88 -8.54 -9.43 -19.51
CA TYR A 88 -8.46 -8.22 -18.69
C TYR A 88 -7.04 -7.67 -18.58
N ALA A 89 -6.03 -8.56 -18.58
CA ALA A 89 -4.64 -8.16 -18.50
C ALA A 89 -4.16 -7.53 -19.83
N GLU A 90 -4.61 -8.04 -20.98
CA GLU A 90 -4.30 -7.49 -22.30
C GLU A 90 -4.85 -6.06 -22.47
N ASN A 91 -6.10 -5.81 -22.04
CA ASN A 91 -6.71 -4.47 -22.13
C ASN A 91 -6.08 -3.43 -21.20
N LEU A 92 -5.38 -3.86 -20.13
CA LEU A 92 -4.67 -2.94 -19.22
C LEU A 92 -3.22 -2.72 -19.61
N SER A 93 -2.62 -3.58 -20.45
CA SER A 93 -1.25 -3.42 -20.96
C SER A 93 -1.11 -2.17 -21.84
N ASP A 94 -2.17 -1.79 -22.56
CA ASP A 94 -2.17 -0.60 -23.42
C ASP A 94 -2.11 0.72 -22.64
N VAL A 95 -2.52 0.71 -21.37
CA VAL A 95 -2.55 1.93 -20.54
C VAL A 95 -1.18 2.28 -19.94
N ASN A 96 -0.24 1.32 -19.82
CA ASN A 96 1.02 1.51 -19.09
C ASN A 96 2.30 1.13 -19.86
N ASN A 97 2.27 0.89 -21.17
CA ASN A 97 3.44 0.41 -21.91
C ASN A 97 4.12 -0.81 -21.26
N ALA A 98 3.35 -1.65 -20.58
CA ALA A 98 3.87 -2.88 -19.98
C ALA A 98 4.20 -3.85 -21.12
N ASP A 99 5.48 -4.16 -21.26
CA ASP A 99 6.01 -5.12 -22.22
C ASP A 99 5.33 -6.50 -22.03
N SER A 100 4.31 -6.79 -22.85
CA SER A 100 3.54 -8.03 -22.81
C SER A 100 4.40 -9.28 -23.13
N SER A 101 5.64 -9.10 -23.58
CA SER A 101 6.60 -10.18 -23.86
C SER A 101 7.24 -10.74 -22.58
N LYS A 102 7.10 -10.07 -21.41
CA LYS A 102 7.66 -10.56 -20.16
C LYS A 102 6.80 -11.72 -19.62
N PRO A 103 7.44 -12.82 -19.21
CA PRO A 103 6.71 -13.95 -18.62
C PRO A 103 5.95 -13.49 -17.38
N LYS A 104 4.69 -13.90 -17.26
CA LYS A 104 3.87 -13.68 -16.05
C LYS A 104 4.63 -14.26 -14.87
N SER A 105 5.04 -13.40 -13.93
CA SER A 105 5.73 -13.84 -12.72
C SER A 105 4.71 -14.11 -11.62
N PHE A 106 4.85 -15.24 -10.94
CA PHE A 106 4.07 -15.56 -9.75
C PHE A 106 4.82 -15.11 -8.50
N ALA A 107 4.10 -14.53 -7.56
CA ALA A 107 4.64 -14.16 -6.27
C ALA A 107 3.74 -14.69 -5.15
N ASN A 108 4.35 -15.10 -4.04
CA ASN A 108 3.60 -15.37 -2.81
C ASN A 108 3.04 -14.04 -2.28
N ALA A 109 1.74 -13.97 -2.14
CA ALA A 109 1.06 -12.78 -1.63
C ALA A 109 0.20 -13.14 -0.41
N ARG A 110 0.11 -12.21 0.53
CA ARG A 110 -0.77 -12.32 1.70
C ARG A 110 -1.45 -10.98 1.95
N LEU A 111 -2.75 -11.02 2.12
CA LEU A 111 -3.51 -9.87 2.59
C LEU A 111 -3.37 -9.75 4.11
N VAL A 112 -3.03 -8.55 4.59
CA VAL A 112 -3.06 -8.21 6.01
C VAL A 112 -4.06 -7.08 6.21
N ALA A 113 -5.18 -7.42 6.84
CA ALA A 113 -6.24 -6.47 7.14
C ALA A 113 -6.14 -6.06 8.62
N THR A 114 -6.05 -4.75 8.88
CA THR A 114 -6.14 -4.20 10.22
C THR A 114 -7.61 -3.95 10.56
N THR A 115 -8.03 -4.34 11.75
CA THR A 115 -9.33 -4.07 12.34
C THR A 115 -9.16 -3.20 13.59
N ALA A 116 -10.25 -2.75 14.19
CA ALA A 116 -10.18 -1.86 15.37
C ALA A 116 -9.53 -2.53 16.60
N ASP A 117 -9.51 -3.85 16.63
CA ASP A 117 -9.07 -4.69 17.75
C ASP A 117 -7.71 -5.37 17.51
N ASN A 118 -7.06 -5.10 16.37
CA ASN A 118 -5.74 -5.69 16.09
C ASN A 118 -4.74 -4.67 15.53
N ALA A 119 -3.47 -4.95 15.75
CA ALA A 119 -2.34 -4.15 15.25
C ALA A 119 -1.45 -4.95 14.28
N ASN A 120 -2.06 -5.80 13.44
CA ASN A 120 -1.34 -6.75 12.60
C ASN A 120 -0.37 -6.06 11.64
N MET A 121 -0.77 -4.94 11.02
CA MET A 121 0.13 -4.20 10.13
C MET A 121 1.35 -3.66 10.87
N MET A 122 1.16 -3.02 12.03
CA MET A 122 2.28 -2.51 12.83
C MET A 122 3.25 -3.64 13.22
N ARG A 123 2.72 -4.80 13.61
CA ARG A 123 3.56 -5.96 13.95
C ARG A 123 4.34 -6.47 12.75
N LEU A 124 3.69 -6.54 11.57
CA LEU A 124 4.34 -6.95 10.33
C LEU A 124 5.44 -5.97 9.93
N ASP A 125 5.17 -4.66 10.01
CA ASP A 125 6.17 -3.64 9.68
C ASP A 125 7.37 -3.70 10.63
N LEU A 126 7.16 -3.87 11.93
CA LEU A 126 8.25 -4.05 12.90
C LEU A 126 9.07 -5.33 12.62
N LEU A 127 8.39 -6.42 12.25
CA LEU A 127 9.07 -7.65 11.86
C LEU A 127 9.92 -7.43 10.60
N ALA A 128 9.35 -6.80 9.56
CA ALA A 128 10.05 -6.52 8.32
C ALA A 128 11.31 -5.66 8.55
N VAL A 129 11.19 -4.63 9.37
CA VAL A 129 12.33 -3.78 9.77
C VAL A 129 13.40 -4.60 10.49
N SER A 130 13.01 -5.46 11.43
CA SER A 130 13.97 -6.28 12.21
C SER A 130 14.65 -7.36 11.36
N MET A 131 14.04 -7.78 10.26
CA MET A 131 14.58 -8.81 9.38
C MET A 131 15.45 -8.25 8.25
N ALA A 132 15.40 -6.95 7.98
CA ALA A 132 16.20 -6.31 6.93
C ALA A 132 17.71 -6.55 7.15
N ARG A 133 18.43 -6.87 6.08
CA ARG A 133 19.88 -7.18 6.11
C ARG A 133 20.71 -6.27 5.21
N LYS A 134 20.14 -5.78 4.12
CA LYS A 134 20.87 -4.98 3.12
C LYS A 134 20.18 -3.65 2.86
N THR A 135 18.88 -3.69 2.54
CA THR A 135 18.11 -2.51 2.13
C THR A 135 16.73 -2.51 2.76
N LEU A 136 16.30 -1.34 3.21
CA LEU A 136 14.94 -1.10 3.68
C LEU A 136 14.48 0.24 3.11
N TRP A 137 13.65 0.20 2.08
CA TRP A 137 13.15 1.38 1.39
C TRP A 137 11.66 1.55 1.64
N ILE A 138 11.29 2.71 2.13
CA ILE A 138 9.93 3.03 2.58
C ILE A 138 9.45 4.27 1.83
N THR A 139 8.21 4.24 1.36
CA THR A 139 7.47 5.42 0.92
C THR A 139 6.24 5.56 1.77
N ASP A 140 6.03 6.72 2.35
CA ASP A 140 4.88 6.99 3.20
C ASP A 140 4.40 8.44 3.04
N ALA A 141 3.07 8.59 2.85
CA ALA A 141 2.42 9.88 2.64
C ALA A 141 2.40 10.75 3.92
N TYR A 142 2.33 10.12 5.09
CA TYR A 142 2.19 10.78 6.37
C TYR A 142 3.13 10.14 7.40
N PHE A 143 4.42 10.18 7.10
CA PHE A 143 5.44 9.51 7.88
C PHE A 143 5.57 10.12 9.28
N MET A 144 4.90 9.49 10.23
CA MET A 144 4.93 9.81 11.65
C MET A 144 5.17 8.52 12.45
N PRO A 145 6.40 8.01 12.44
CA PRO A 145 6.70 6.71 13.04
C PRO A 145 6.45 6.74 14.55
N THR A 146 5.85 5.66 15.05
CA THR A 146 5.81 5.43 16.50
C THR A 146 7.24 5.32 17.05
N ARG A 147 7.44 5.55 18.35
CA ARG A 147 8.76 5.42 18.97
C ARG A 147 9.41 4.06 18.70
N MET A 148 8.63 2.99 18.74
CA MET A 148 9.13 1.63 18.47
C MET A 148 9.58 1.47 17.02
N TYR A 149 8.81 2.00 16.08
CA TYR A 149 9.13 1.91 14.65
C TYR A 149 10.37 2.75 14.32
N ALA A 150 10.44 3.99 14.82
CA ALA A 150 11.62 4.84 14.67
C ALA A 150 12.88 4.18 15.24
N GLN A 151 12.80 3.57 16.43
CA GLN A 151 13.92 2.84 17.02
C GLN A 151 14.34 1.64 16.18
N GLY A 152 13.40 0.92 15.60
CA GLY A 152 13.69 -0.17 14.67
C GLY A 152 14.49 0.30 13.44
N LEU A 153 14.08 1.42 12.82
CA LEU A 153 14.80 2.02 11.69
C LEU A 153 16.22 2.46 12.07
N ILE A 154 16.36 3.08 13.25
CA ILE A 154 17.65 3.49 13.81
C ILE A 154 18.57 2.28 14.00
N ASN A 155 18.06 1.20 14.59
CA ASN A 155 18.84 -0.01 14.81
C ASN A 155 19.26 -0.64 13.48
N ALA A 156 18.33 -0.80 12.53
CA ALA A 156 18.65 -1.31 11.20
C ALA A 156 19.76 -0.50 10.50
N ALA A 157 19.66 0.84 10.56
CA ALA A 157 20.69 1.72 9.97
C ALA A 157 22.06 1.54 10.66
N LYS A 158 22.08 1.44 12.02
CA LYS A 158 23.31 1.18 12.78
C LYS A 158 23.91 -0.20 12.50
N ASP A 159 23.09 -1.18 12.16
CA ASP A 159 23.51 -2.52 11.75
C ASP A 159 23.98 -2.57 10.29
N GLY A 160 24.05 -1.41 9.62
CA GLY A 160 24.58 -1.29 8.24
C GLY A 160 23.54 -1.47 7.14
N VAL A 161 22.24 -1.55 7.46
CA VAL A 161 21.18 -1.61 6.46
C VAL A 161 21.03 -0.24 5.78
N ASP A 162 20.94 -0.20 4.46
CA ASP A 162 20.62 1.01 3.70
C ASP A 162 19.12 1.36 3.88
N VAL A 163 18.83 2.15 4.92
CA VAL A 163 17.48 2.59 5.23
C VAL A 163 17.18 3.91 4.51
N ARG A 164 16.16 3.88 3.64
CA ARG A 164 15.67 5.07 2.91
C ARG A 164 14.20 5.28 3.15
N VAL A 165 13.81 6.53 3.43
CA VAL A 165 12.42 6.94 3.59
C VAL A 165 12.13 8.05 2.60
N LEU A 166 11.14 7.84 1.72
CA LEU A 166 10.62 8.83 0.80
C LEU A 166 9.30 9.37 1.33
N VAL A 167 9.23 10.67 1.51
CA VAL A 167 8.06 11.39 2.01
C VAL A 167 7.66 12.49 1.03
N PRO A 168 6.41 13.00 1.05
CA PRO A 168 6.04 14.15 0.25
C PRO A 168 6.70 15.43 0.79
N SER A 169 7.14 16.32 -0.11
CA SER A 169 7.57 17.68 0.26
C SER A 169 6.39 18.57 0.65
N THR A 170 5.20 18.29 0.09
CA THR A 170 3.94 18.99 0.34
C THR A 170 2.88 18.01 0.83
N SER A 171 1.97 18.46 1.70
CA SER A 171 0.86 17.65 2.21
C SER A 171 -0.44 18.44 2.15
N ASP A 172 -1.54 17.75 1.89
CA ASP A 172 -2.92 18.26 2.03
C ASP A 172 -3.23 18.67 3.48
N ILE A 173 -2.54 18.07 4.45
CA ILE A 173 -2.62 18.41 5.86
C ILE A 173 -1.41 19.28 6.23
N LYS A 174 -1.58 20.59 6.18
CA LYS A 174 -0.50 21.60 6.28
C LYS A 174 0.43 21.42 7.47
N TRP A 175 -0.07 21.00 8.63
CA TRP A 175 0.74 20.88 9.85
C TRP A 175 1.51 19.54 9.93
N ILE A 176 1.08 18.50 9.21
CA ILE A 176 1.72 17.18 9.27
C ILE A 176 3.18 17.24 8.84
N GLY A 177 3.48 17.93 7.75
CA GLY A 177 4.86 18.06 7.28
C GLY A 177 5.79 18.68 8.31
N ALA A 178 5.32 19.71 9.04
CA ALA A 178 6.10 20.33 10.11
C ALA A 178 6.35 19.37 11.27
N VAL A 179 5.31 18.66 11.74
CA VAL A 179 5.42 17.68 12.82
C VAL A 179 6.31 16.50 12.42
N SER A 180 6.15 15.94 11.23
CA SER A 180 6.99 14.85 10.75
C SER A 180 8.49 15.22 10.74
N ARG A 181 8.82 16.42 10.27
CA ARG A 181 10.21 16.88 10.22
C ARG A 181 10.87 16.97 11.60
N THR A 182 10.11 17.19 12.67
CA THR A 182 10.69 17.19 14.03
C THR A 182 11.28 15.84 14.43
N GLN A 183 10.78 14.76 13.82
CA GLN A 183 11.23 13.40 14.10
C GLN A 183 12.41 12.96 13.22
N TYR A 184 12.70 13.68 12.12
CA TYR A 184 13.74 13.26 11.19
C TYR A 184 15.15 13.36 11.75
N ARG A 185 15.40 14.29 12.65
CA ARG A 185 16.74 14.54 13.19
C ARG A 185 17.38 13.27 13.75
N THR A 186 16.69 12.57 14.63
CA THR A 186 17.22 11.34 15.26
C THR A 186 17.44 10.20 14.26
N LEU A 187 16.61 10.13 13.22
CA LEU A 187 16.75 9.17 12.13
C LEU A 187 18.00 9.49 11.28
N LEU A 188 18.15 10.76 10.88
CA LEU A 188 19.30 11.22 10.09
C LEU A 188 20.63 11.06 10.85
N GLU A 189 20.68 11.39 12.13
CA GLU A 189 21.85 11.20 12.99
C GLU A 189 22.24 9.73 13.13
N ALA A 190 21.29 8.81 12.98
CA ALA A 190 21.53 7.36 12.99
C ALA A 190 21.93 6.77 11.61
N GLY A 191 21.93 7.59 10.55
CA GLY A 191 22.27 7.15 9.21
C GLY A 191 21.09 6.76 8.32
N VAL A 192 19.83 6.90 8.79
CA VAL A 192 18.65 6.77 7.95
C VAL A 192 18.62 7.92 6.95
N ARG A 193 18.38 7.64 5.68
CA ARG A 193 18.30 8.66 4.63
C ARG A 193 16.84 9.01 4.37
N VAL A 194 16.45 10.27 4.59
CA VAL A 194 15.13 10.80 4.33
C VAL A 194 15.16 11.66 3.07
N PHE A 195 14.28 11.37 2.13
CA PHE A 195 14.12 12.09 0.87
C PHE A 195 12.74 12.72 0.80
N GLU A 196 12.66 13.96 0.36
CA GLU A 196 11.41 14.64 0.09
C GLU A 196 11.11 14.59 -1.42
N TRP A 197 9.95 14.06 -1.79
CA TRP A 197 9.47 14.06 -3.17
C TRP A 197 9.07 15.48 -3.58
N ASN A 198 9.82 16.04 -4.51
CA ASN A 198 9.57 17.40 -5.01
C ASN A 198 8.71 17.37 -6.28
N GLY A 199 7.45 17.03 -6.13
CA GLY A 199 6.45 16.95 -7.21
C GLY A 199 5.04 17.08 -6.65
N SER A 200 4.05 16.52 -7.35
CA SER A 200 2.69 16.38 -6.80
C SER A 200 2.72 15.55 -5.53
N MET A 201 1.66 15.65 -4.73
CA MET A 201 1.55 14.83 -3.50
C MET A 201 1.80 13.35 -3.81
N ILE A 202 2.80 12.74 -3.16
CA ILE A 202 2.97 11.30 -3.17
C ILE A 202 2.17 10.72 -2.01
N HIS A 203 1.15 9.93 -2.33
CA HIS A 203 0.24 9.35 -1.35
C HIS A 203 0.44 7.82 -1.20
N ALA A 204 1.45 7.27 -1.83
CA ALA A 204 1.79 5.85 -1.75
C ALA A 204 2.22 5.43 -0.33
N LYS A 205 1.85 4.21 0.07
CA LYS A 205 2.31 3.54 1.27
C LYS A 205 2.88 2.20 0.89
N MET A 206 4.20 2.14 0.81
CA MET A 206 4.90 0.93 0.40
C MET A 206 6.24 0.80 1.10
N SER A 207 6.71 -0.44 1.21
CA SER A 207 8.06 -0.74 1.64
C SER A 207 8.63 -1.91 0.88
N VAL A 208 9.95 -1.89 0.68
CA VAL A 208 10.71 -2.98 0.05
C VAL A 208 11.87 -3.33 0.96
N VAL A 209 12.02 -4.61 1.27
CA VAL A 209 13.09 -5.14 2.10
C VAL A 209 13.95 -6.09 1.29
N ASP A 210 15.25 -5.79 1.19
CA ASP A 210 16.28 -6.60 0.55
C ASP A 210 15.98 -7.01 -0.92
N GLY A 211 15.04 -6.31 -1.59
CA GLY A 211 14.56 -6.68 -2.93
C GLY A 211 13.77 -7.98 -3.00
N MET A 212 13.45 -8.60 -1.86
CA MET A 212 12.78 -9.90 -1.77
C MET A 212 11.36 -9.82 -1.21
N TRP A 213 11.08 -8.82 -0.41
CA TRP A 213 9.75 -8.62 0.21
C TRP A 213 9.27 -7.21 -0.06
N ALA A 214 7.99 -7.08 -0.34
CA ALA A 214 7.37 -5.78 -0.54
C ALA A 214 6.00 -5.71 0.14
N ARG A 215 5.67 -4.54 0.65
CA ARG A 215 4.34 -4.18 1.12
C ARG A 215 3.78 -3.06 0.26
N VAL A 216 2.52 -3.18 -0.13
CA VAL A 216 1.75 -2.12 -0.78
C VAL A 216 0.37 -2.07 -0.14
N GLY A 217 -0.14 -0.90 0.18
CA GLY A 217 -1.46 -0.77 0.81
C GLY A 217 -1.85 0.66 1.12
N SER A 218 -2.77 0.81 2.09
CA SER A 218 -3.35 2.10 2.49
C SER A 218 -2.99 2.53 3.93
N THR A 219 -2.21 1.74 4.66
CA THR A 219 -1.79 2.03 6.04
C THR A 219 -0.53 2.87 6.05
N ASN A 220 -0.58 4.02 6.75
CA ASN A 220 0.59 4.83 7.07
C ASN A 220 1.30 4.30 8.29
#